data_b882aff65d85d2ad54ede8d4e184c756
#
_entry.id   b882aff65d85d2ad54ede8d4e184c756
#
_cell.length_a   1.000
_cell.length_b   1.000
_cell.length_c   1.000
_cell.angle_alpha   90.00
_cell.angle_beta   90.00
_cell.angle_gamma   90.00
#
_symmetry.space_group_name_H-M   'P 1'
#
loop_
_entity.id
_entity.type
_entity.pdbx_description
1 polymer ?
#
loop_
_entity_poly.entity_id
_entity_poly.type
_entity_poly.pdbx_seq_one_letter_code
_entity_poly.pdbx_strand_id
1 'polypeptide(L)'
;MSFVPKTQPYSGKINTVTLGTGDKAIVIGGQNVLPFYTFDAAIEHAPKIGVEISDNAASWTSAGINEFYAGCTTMAEYAKKAETMEGADFIALNFESADPNGDNRSVEDCVADAKAVAEAVSMPIVIMGCKNLEKDGELFSKISEALQGKNIVCMSAKQENCKTVGASVALAYGQKVGAETADDINLAKQLNIMLKKDANVPANSIVMNIGTAAVGYGFEYVASTLDRIRLAALAQSDDDLQMPIIAPVSTDTWGVKESTASEADEPAWGCQEERAIAMEISTAAANLTGGADAVIMRHPAAIATIKQFISELV
;
A
#
# COMPACT_ATOMS: atom_id res chain seq x y z
N MET A 1 -15.18 43.88 7.70
CA MET A 1 -14.84 42.75 8.57
C MET A 1 -14.04 41.76 7.74
N SER A 2 -12.81 41.38 8.19
CA SER A 2 -12.07 40.31 7.52
C SER A 2 -12.76 39.00 7.86
N PHE A 3 -12.92 38.13 6.84
CA PHE A 3 -13.41 36.78 7.05
C PHE A 3 -12.34 36.01 7.83
N VAL A 4 -12.72 35.40 8.93
CA VAL A 4 -11.88 34.50 9.71
C VAL A 4 -12.46 33.08 9.51
N PRO A 5 -11.77 32.18 8.80
CA PRO A 5 -12.26 30.82 8.62
C PRO A 5 -12.33 30.13 10.00
N LYS A 6 -13.40 29.38 10.23
CA LYS A 6 -13.50 28.52 11.40
C LYS A 6 -12.76 27.23 11.11
N THR A 7 -11.68 26.98 11.82
CA THR A 7 -10.95 25.70 11.76
C THR A 7 -11.64 24.64 12.59
N GLN A 8 -11.57 23.40 12.16
CA GLN A 8 -12.25 22.28 12.82
C GLN A 8 -11.37 21.01 12.85
N PRO A 9 -10.22 21.03 13.55
CA PRO A 9 -9.48 19.82 13.83
C PRO A 9 -10.30 18.88 14.73
N TYR A 10 -10.14 17.58 14.55
CA TYR A 10 -10.81 16.59 15.37
C TYR A 10 -10.02 16.27 16.64
N SER A 11 -10.71 15.73 17.66
CA SER A 11 -10.07 15.23 18.88
C SER A 11 -9.37 13.88 18.67
N GLY A 12 -9.89 13.05 17.77
CA GLY A 12 -9.24 11.83 17.35
C GLY A 12 -8.04 12.11 16.45
N LYS A 13 -7.07 11.20 16.45
CA LYS A 13 -5.85 11.30 15.65
C LYS A 13 -5.52 9.94 15.06
N ILE A 14 -5.10 9.90 13.80
CA ILE A 14 -4.58 8.66 13.21
C ILE A 14 -3.23 8.32 13.85
N ASN A 15 -3.03 7.07 14.21
CA ASN A 15 -1.75 6.59 14.75
C ASN A 15 -0.64 6.76 13.72
N THR A 16 0.57 7.03 14.20
CA THR A 16 1.75 7.03 13.35
C THR A 16 2.35 5.63 13.24
N VAL A 17 2.72 5.24 12.05
CA VAL A 17 3.48 4.02 11.80
C VAL A 17 4.74 4.40 11.03
N THR A 18 5.90 3.97 11.53
CA THR A 18 7.19 4.17 10.87
C THR A 18 7.57 2.93 10.07
N LEU A 19 7.94 3.11 8.81
CA LEU A 19 8.45 2.07 7.91
C LEU A 19 9.92 2.33 7.63
N GLY A 20 10.71 1.27 7.56
CA GLY A 20 12.15 1.35 7.32
C GLY A 20 12.93 1.85 8.53
N THR A 21 14.20 2.11 8.34
CA THR A 21 15.15 2.52 9.38
C THR A 21 16.11 3.59 8.87
N GLY A 22 16.77 4.29 9.80
CA GLY A 22 17.75 5.33 9.46
C GLY A 22 17.13 6.55 8.77
N ASP A 23 17.93 7.23 7.96
CA ASP A 23 17.58 8.52 7.33
C ASP A 23 16.51 8.36 6.21
N LYS A 24 16.28 7.14 5.75
CA LYS A 24 15.28 6.81 4.73
C LYS A 24 13.97 6.29 5.31
N ALA A 25 13.86 6.17 6.63
CA ALA A 25 12.61 5.81 7.26
C ALA A 25 11.51 6.83 6.94
N ILE A 26 10.31 6.33 6.69
CA ILE A 26 9.13 7.18 6.45
C ILE A 26 8.11 6.99 7.57
N VAL A 27 7.30 8.01 7.80
CA VAL A 27 6.18 7.96 8.74
C VAL A 27 4.90 8.20 7.97
N ILE A 28 3.88 7.38 8.23
CA ILE A 28 2.51 7.52 7.73
C ILE A 28 1.53 7.71 8.87
N GLY A 29 0.40 8.35 8.60
CA GLY A 29 -0.59 8.70 9.63
C GLY A 29 -0.22 9.97 10.42
N GLY A 30 -0.85 10.17 11.56
CA GLY A 30 -0.57 11.30 12.45
C GLY A 30 -1.53 12.48 12.31
N GLN A 31 -2.39 12.53 11.30
CA GLN A 31 -3.33 13.62 11.09
C GLN A 31 -4.55 13.54 12.02
N ASN A 32 -5.09 14.72 12.35
CA ASN A 32 -6.34 14.91 13.08
C ASN A 32 -7.36 15.75 12.29
N VAL A 33 -7.18 15.78 10.97
CA VAL A 33 -8.08 16.42 10.00
C VAL A 33 -8.43 15.43 8.90
N LEU A 34 -9.48 15.74 8.13
CA LEU A 34 -9.81 14.96 6.94
C LEU A 34 -8.70 15.08 5.89
N PRO A 35 -8.63 14.13 4.94
CA PRO A 35 -7.60 14.11 3.91
C PRO A 35 -7.49 15.46 3.18
N PHE A 36 -6.29 16.03 3.12
CA PHE A 36 -5.98 17.31 2.48
C PHE A 36 -6.70 18.56 3.05
N TYR A 37 -7.36 18.47 4.22
CA TYR A 37 -7.99 19.62 4.87
C TYR A 37 -6.96 20.44 5.64
N THR A 38 -5.92 20.91 4.94
CA THR A 38 -4.81 21.70 5.51
C THR A 38 -5.25 23.05 6.05
N PHE A 39 -6.43 23.55 5.66
CA PHE A 39 -7.04 24.76 6.22
C PHE A 39 -7.60 24.55 7.64
N ASP A 40 -7.86 23.32 8.07
CA ASP A 40 -8.31 23.03 9.44
C ASP A 40 -7.13 22.82 10.40
N ALA A 41 -6.10 22.09 10.00
CA ALA A 41 -4.82 21.99 10.69
C ALA A 41 -3.73 21.46 9.73
N ALA A 42 -2.46 21.64 10.11
CA ALA A 42 -1.33 21.12 9.33
C ALA A 42 -1.35 19.59 9.28
N ILE A 43 -1.04 19.03 8.12
CA ILE A 43 -0.79 17.60 7.92
C ILE A 43 0.71 17.37 8.15
N GLU A 44 1.04 16.72 9.28
CA GLU A 44 2.43 16.50 9.71
C GLU A 44 3.18 15.55 8.75
N HIS A 45 2.48 14.53 8.27
CA HIS A 45 3.03 13.51 7.35
C HIS A 45 2.19 13.47 6.08
N ALA A 46 2.74 14.02 4.99
CA ALA A 46 2.12 13.92 3.67
C ALA A 46 1.99 12.44 3.27
N PRO A 47 0.92 12.07 2.53
CA PRO A 47 0.75 10.72 1.99
C PRO A 47 1.98 10.24 1.23
N LYS A 48 2.22 8.92 1.22
CA LYS A 48 3.41 8.28 0.64
C LYS A 48 3.07 7.45 -0.59
N ILE A 49 4.05 7.28 -1.47
CA ILE A 49 3.91 6.51 -2.70
C ILE A 49 4.91 5.36 -2.68
N GLY A 50 4.40 4.13 -2.72
CA GLY A 50 5.19 2.92 -2.92
C GLY A 50 5.23 2.52 -4.38
N VAL A 51 6.36 1.96 -4.80
CA VAL A 51 6.53 1.39 -6.14
C VAL A 51 6.43 -0.12 -6.04
N GLU A 52 5.46 -0.71 -6.76
CA GLU A 52 5.32 -2.16 -6.83
C GLU A 52 6.41 -2.76 -7.72
N ILE A 53 7.07 -3.80 -7.18
CA ILE A 53 7.96 -4.70 -7.91
C ILE A 53 7.41 -6.11 -7.75
N SER A 54 7.02 -6.74 -8.86
CA SER A 54 6.54 -8.12 -8.86
C SER A 54 7.68 -9.10 -9.20
N ASP A 55 7.65 -10.28 -8.60
CA ASP A 55 8.50 -11.40 -9.00
C ASP A 55 8.10 -11.98 -10.37
N ASN A 56 7.00 -11.50 -10.95
CA ASN A 56 6.53 -11.75 -12.31
C ASN A 56 6.55 -10.49 -13.20
N ALA A 57 7.41 -9.50 -12.89
CA ALA A 57 7.49 -8.24 -13.63
C ALA A 57 7.76 -8.40 -15.14
N ALA A 58 8.38 -9.50 -15.56
CA ALA A 58 8.60 -9.82 -16.97
C ALA A 58 7.29 -10.00 -17.77
N SER A 59 6.16 -10.24 -17.11
CA SER A 59 4.83 -10.37 -17.73
C SER A 59 4.13 -9.02 -18.00
N TRP A 60 4.69 -7.91 -17.53
CA TRP A 60 4.06 -6.60 -17.68
C TRP A 60 4.03 -6.14 -19.14
N THR A 61 2.87 -5.63 -19.57
CA THR A 61 2.61 -5.29 -20.99
C THR A 61 2.76 -3.80 -21.30
N SER A 62 2.87 -2.92 -20.30
CA SER A 62 3.04 -1.48 -20.48
C SER A 62 4.40 -1.16 -21.12
N ALA A 63 4.38 -0.40 -22.21
CA ALA A 63 5.59 0.00 -22.90
C ALA A 63 6.47 0.92 -22.06
N GLY A 64 5.89 1.91 -21.37
CA GLY A 64 6.62 2.85 -20.51
C GLY A 64 7.23 2.18 -19.28
N ILE A 65 6.53 1.20 -18.67
CA ILE A 65 7.10 0.42 -17.57
C ILE A 65 8.29 -0.40 -18.08
N ASN A 66 8.14 -1.10 -19.21
CA ASN A 66 9.19 -1.93 -19.79
C ASN A 66 10.40 -1.10 -20.26
N GLU A 67 10.19 0.10 -20.80
CA GLU A 67 11.27 1.02 -21.15
C GLU A 67 12.02 1.50 -19.91
N PHE A 68 11.29 1.87 -18.83
CA PHE A 68 11.90 2.32 -17.59
C PHE A 68 12.78 1.24 -16.97
N TYR A 69 12.33 -0.02 -16.96
CA TYR A 69 13.06 -1.14 -16.38
C TYR A 69 13.94 -1.90 -17.37
N ALA A 70 14.19 -1.34 -18.55
CA ALA A 70 15.00 -2.01 -19.58
C ALA A 70 16.37 -2.45 -19.03
N GLY A 71 16.67 -3.74 -19.22
CA GLY A 71 17.91 -4.37 -18.76
C GLY A 71 17.85 -4.94 -17.33
N CYS A 72 16.77 -4.71 -16.56
CA CYS A 72 16.57 -5.37 -15.28
C CYS A 72 16.08 -6.82 -15.50
N THR A 73 16.60 -7.77 -14.72
CA THR A 73 16.27 -9.20 -14.82
C THR A 73 15.93 -9.83 -13.46
N THR A 74 16.33 -9.17 -12.35
CA THR A 74 16.09 -9.65 -10.98
C THR A 74 15.26 -8.65 -10.19
N MET A 75 14.52 -9.10 -9.17
CA MET A 75 13.77 -8.19 -8.29
C MET A 75 14.66 -7.11 -7.68
N ALA A 76 15.90 -7.44 -7.34
CA ALA A 76 16.86 -6.48 -6.79
C ALA A 76 17.24 -5.37 -7.79
N GLU A 77 17.42 -5.71 -9.08
CA GLU A 77 17.67 -4.73 -10.13
C GLU A 77 16.46 -3.83 -10.39
N TYR A 78 15.25 -4.43 -10.46
CA TYR A 78 14.01 -3.68 -10.55
C TYR A 78 13.84 -2.71 -9.36
N ALA A 79 14.03 -3.19 -8.13
CA ALA A 79 13.91 -2.37 -6.94
C ALA A 79 14.96 -1.26 -6.90
N LYS A 80 16.21 -1.54 -7.28
CA LYS A 80 17.26 -0.53 -7.39
C LYS A 80 16.94 0.54 -8.43
N LYS A 81 16.36 0.15 -9.53
CA LYS A 81 15.89 1.09 -10.56
C LYS A 81 14.71 1.91 -10.07
N ALA A 82 13.73 1.28 -9.39
CA ALA A 82 12.58 1.95 -8.80
C ALA A 82 12.96 3.01 -7.75
N GLU A 83 14.04 2.79 -6.99
CA GLU A 83 14.57 3.76 -6.03
C GLU A 83 14.96 5.10 -6.69
N THR A 84 15.21 5.10 -8.00
CA THR A 84 15.50 6.32 -8.78
C THR A 84 14.25 7.01 -9.34
N MET A 85 13.07 6.44 -9.13
CA MET A 85 11.81 6.97 -9.66
C MET A 85 11.38 8.21 -8.87
N GLU A 86 11.09 9.28 -9.60
CA GLU A 86 10.63 10.53 -8.99
C GLU A 86 9.30 10.32 -8.28
N GLY A 87 9.26 10.64 -6.99
CA GLY A 87 8.06 10.50 -6.18
C GLY A 87 7.98 9.21 -5.37
N ALA A 88 8.87 8.24 -5.59
CA ALA A 88 8.93 7.02 -4.80
C ALA A 88 9.36 7.28 -3.35
N ASP A 89 8.59 6.77 -2.39
CA ASP A 89 8.89 6.86 -0.97
C ASP A 89 9.28 5.49 -0.37
N PHE A 90 8.80 4.37 -0.94
CA PHE A 90 9.11 2.99 -0.50
C PHE A 90 8.94 1.99 -1.65
N ILE A 91 9.46 0.79 -1.48
CA ILE A 91 9.34 -0.33 -2.44
C ILE A 91 8.34 -1.35 -1.90
N ALA A 92 7.40 -1.80 -2.72
CA ALA A 92 6.47 -2.87 -2.41
C ALA A 92 6.79 -4.11 -3.25
N LEU A 93 7.24 -5.18 -2.59
CA LEU A 93 7.55 -6.46 -3.24
C LEU A 93 6.31 -7.33 -3.29
N ASN A 94 5.88 -7.68 -4.49
CA ASN A 94 4.72 -8.53 -4.73
C ASN A 94 5.18 -9.94 -5.16
N PHE A 95 4.93 -10.94 -4.31
CA PHE A 95 5.31 -12.33 -4.53
C PHE A 95 4.14 -13.13 -5.11
N GLU A 96 3.57 -12.69 -6.22
CA GLU A 96 2.43 -13.33 -6.87
C GLU A 96 2.76 -14.74 -7.42
N SER A 97 4.00 -15.00 -7.82
CA SER A 97 4.45 -16.31 -8.29
C SER A 97 4.45 -17.41 -7.21
N ALA A 98 4.34 -17.00 -5.93
CA ALA A 98 4.23 -17.95 -4.81
C ALA A 98 2.85 -18.63 -4.72
N ASP A 99 1.82 -18.17 -5.49
CA ASP A 99 0.47 -18.75 -5.46
C ASP A 99 0.53 -20.25 -5.84
N PRO A 100 0.03 -21.15 -4.95
CA PRO A 100 -0.06 -22.57 -5.23
C PRO A 100 -0.92 -22.93 -6.45
N ASN A 101 -1.82 -22.07 -6.88
CA ASN A 101 -2.63 -22.24 -8.07
C ASN A 101 -1.94 -21.74 -9.35
N GLY A 102 -0.82 -21.04 -9.22
CA GLY A 102 0.02 -20.57 -10.31
C GLY A 102 1.36 -21.30 -10.35
N ASP A 103 2.46 -20.54 -10.30
CA ASP A 103 3.82 -21.10 -10.39
C ASP A 103 4.27 -21.82 -9.12
N ASN A 104 3.58 -21.58 -8.00
CA ASN A 104 3.87 -22.18 -6.69
C ASN A 104 5.36 -22.09 -6.30
N ARG A 105 5.95 -20.93 -6.55
CA ARG A 105 7.33 -20.66 -6.21
C ARG A 105 7.61 -20.93 -4.73
N SER A 106 8.82 -21.42 -4.40
CA SER A 106 9.15 -21.78 -3.02
C SER A 106 9.25 -20.52 -2.12
N VAL A 107 8.94 -20.70 -0.85
CA VAL A 107 9.09 -19.61 0.14
C VAL A 107 10.56 -19.22 0.28
N GLU A 108 11.47 -20.20 0.20
CA GLU A 108 12.92 -20.00 0.26
C GLU A 108 13.42 -19.10 -0.86
N ASP A 109 12.95 -19.28 -2.09
CA ASP A 109 13.32 -18.43 -3.24
C ASP A 109 12.78 -17.02 -3.06
N CYS A 110 11.54 -16.87 -2.58
CA CYS A 110 10.96 -15.55 -2.28
C CYS A 110 11.73 -14.83 -1.17
N VAL A 111 12.15 -15.56 -0.13
CA VAL A 111 13.01 -15.01 0.94
C VAL A 111 14.37 -14.58 0.41
N ALA A 112 14.96 -15.35 -0.51
CA ALA A 112 16.25 -14.99 -1.13
C ALA A 112 16.13 -13.68 -1.92
N ASP A 113 15.05 -13.50 -2.70
CA ASP A 113 14.80 -12.26 -3.41
C ASP A 113 14.56 -11.07 -2.46
N ALA A 114 13.74 -11.26 -1.42
CA ALA A 114 13.50 -10.21 -0.43
C ALA A 114 14.81 -9.74 0.24
N LYS A 115 15.73 -10.66 0.54
CA LYS A 115 17.06 -10.34 1.07
C LYS A 115 17.91 -9.59 0.06
N ALA A 116 17.96 -10.05 -1.19
CA ALA A 116 18.70 -9.40 -2.25
C ALA A 116 18.22 -7.96 -2.49
N VAL A 117 16.90 -7.75 -2.46
CA VAL A 117 16.31 -6.39 -2.53
C VAL A 117 16.72 -5.56 -1.31
N ALA A 118 16.59 -6.09 -0.09
CA ALA A 118 16.94 -5.36 1.13
C ALA A 118 18.41 -5.00 1.26
N GLU A 119 19.30 -5.66 0.51
CA GLU A 119 20.71 -5.32 0.36
C GLU A 119 20.94 -4.28 -0.75
N ALA A 120 20.10 -4.27 -1.79
CA ALA A 120 20.26 -3.41 -2.95
C ALA A 120 19.70 -1.99 -2.75
N VAL A 121 18.65 -1.83 -1.92
CA VAL A 121 17.94 -0.55 -1.75
C VAL A 121 18.06 0.00 -0.33
N SER A 122 17.96 1.31 -0.22
CA SER A 122 17.90 2.02 1.08
C SER A 122 16.48 2.40 1.50
N MET A 123 15.52 2.38 0.58
CA MET A 123 14.12 2.69 0.84
C MET A 123 13.45 1.64 1.74
N PRO A 124 12.41 2.04 2.51
CA PRO A 124 11.56 1.09 3.24
C PRO A 124 10.93 0.05 2.31
N ILE A 125 10.68 -1.14 2.85
CA ILE A 125 10.13 -2.26 2.09
C ILE A 125 8.78 -2.67 2.67
N VAL A 126 7.81 -2.86 1.79
CA VAL A 126 6.52 -3.49 2.05
C VAL A 126 6.51 -4.84 1.32
N ILE A 127 6.04 -5.89 1.98
CA ILE A 127 5.91 -7.24 1.41
C ILE A 127 4.44 -7.50 1.12
N MET A 128 4.12 -7.85 -0.11
CA MET A 128 2.80 -8.29 -0.54
C MET A 128 2.87 -9.77 -0.86
N GLY A 129 1.87 -10.53 -0.39
CA GLY A 129 1.78 -11.97 -0.61
C GLY A 129 1.02 -12.34 -1.89
N CYS A 130 0.88 -13.64 -2.09
CA CYS A 130 0.20 -14.23 -3.26
C CYS A 130 -1.32 -14.39 -3.10
N LYS A 131 -1.90 -13.87 -2.00
CA LYS A 131 -3.32 -13.98 -1.62
C LYS A 131 -3.78 -15.39 -1.19
N ASN A 132 -2.86 -16.35 -1.07
CA ASN A 132 -3.12 -17.65 -0.45
C ASN A 132 -2.80 -17.59 1.04
N LEU A 133 -3.79 -17.81 1.89
CA LEU A 133 -3.71 -17.61 3.36
C LEU A 133 -2.59 -18.42 4.03
N GLU A 134 -2.45 -19.68 3.64
CA GLU A 134 -1.47 -20.59 4.23
C GLU A 134 -0.06 -20.24 3.76
N LYS A 135 0.10 -20.06 2.46
CA LYS A 135 1.37 -19.69 1.84
C LYS A 135 1.86 -18.32 2.35
N ASP A 136 0.97 -17.33 2.41
CA ASP A 136 1.29 -15.98 2.90
C ASP A 136 1.67 -16.00 4.38
N GLY A 137 1.04 -16.84 5.19
CA GLY A 137 1.40 -17.00 6.60
C GLY A 137 2.84 -17.47 6.79
N GLU A 138 3.29 -18.44 5.99
CA GLU A 138 4.66 -18.92 5.99
C GLU A 138 5.63 -17.89 5.41
N LEU A 139 5.29 -17.33 4.25
CA LEU A 139 6.08 -16.33 3.54
C LEU A 139 6.38 -15.11 4.43
N PHE A 140 5.35 -14.52 5.04
CA PHE A 140 5.52 -13.35 5.89
C PHE A 140 6.37 -13.65 7.12
N SER A 141 6.19 -14.82 7.73
CA SER A 141 7.00 -15.24 8.88
C SER A 141 8.48 -15.37 8.50
N LYS A 142 8.78 -16.05 7.38
CA LYS A 142 10.15 -16.29 6.93
C LYS A 142 10.85 -15.03 6.43
N ILE A 143 10.15 -14.16 5.70
CA ILE A 143 10.71 -12.86 5.29
C ILE A 143 10.92 -11.96 6.51
N SER A 144 10.01 -11.94 7.48
CA SER A 144 10.17 -11.16 8.72
C SER A 144 11.37 -11.59 9.53
N GLU A 145 11.64 -12.90 9.61
CA GLU A 145 12.85 -13.46 10.21
C GLU A 145 14.11 -12.99 9.46
N ALA A 146 14.10 -13.15 8.14
CA ALA A 146 15.25 -12.84 7.28
C ALA A 146 15.61 -11.34 7.25
N LEU A 147 14.61 -10.47 7.37
CA LEU A 147 14.74 -9.02 7.35
C LEU A 147 14.58 -8.38 8.73
N GLN A 148 14.89 -9.12 9.81
CA GLN A 148 14.83 -8.60 11.16
C GLN A 148 15.64 -7.30 11.29
N GLY A 149 15.06 -6.28 11.93
CA GLY A 149 15.68 -4.96 12.09
C GLY A 149 15.49 -4.00 10.91
N LYS A 150 14.91 -4.43 9.79
CA LYS A 150 14.61 -3.55 8.63
C LYS A 150 13.30 -2.78 8.77
N ASN A 151 12.46 -3.10 9.76
CA ASN A 151 11.17 -2.46 10.02
C ASN A 151 10.25 -2.43 8.78
N ILE A 152 10.06 -3.62 8.18
CA ILE A 152 9.20 -3.84 7.02
C ILE A 152 7.72 -3.90 7.41
N VAL A 153 6.83 -3.82 6.41
CA VAL A 153 5.39 -4.12 6.54
C VAL A 153 5.07 -5.37 5.75
N CYS A 154 4.36 -6.33 6.36
CA CYS A 154 3.78 -7.47 5.63
C CYS A 154 2.29 -7.20 5.35
N MET A 155 1.91 -7.16 4.10
CA MET A 155 0.53 -6.95 3.62
C MET A 155 0.04 -8.20 2.87
N SER A 156 -0.99 -8.89 3.37
CA SER A 156 -1.75 -8.50 4.56
C SER A 156 -2.27 -9.73 5.27
N ALA A 157 -2.50 -9.59 6.57
CA ALA A 157 -3.22 -10.59 7.35
C ALA A 157 -4.73 -10.46 7.11
N LYS A 158 -5.44 -11.58 6.97
CA LYS A 158 -6.90 -11.69 6.87
C LYS A 158 -7.49 -12.28 8.15
N GLN A 159 -8.81 -12.31 8.26
CA GLN A 159 -9.49 -12.76 9.48
C GLN A 159 -9.02 -14.15 9.95
N GLU A 160 -8.82 -15.06 9.01
CA GLU A 160 -8.49 -16.45 9.28
C GLU A 160 -7.06 -16.63 9.83
N ASN A 161 -6.10 -15.80 9.40
CA ASN A 161 -4.69 -15.94 9.76
C ASN A 161 -4.13 -14.77 10.58
N CYS A 162 -4.92 -13.74 10.93
CA CYS A 162 -4.42 -12.52 11.53
C CYS A 162 -3.68 -12.74 12.88
N LYS A 163 -4.13 -13.69 13.69
CA LYS A 163 -3.46 -14.00 14.96
C LYS A 163 -2.07 -14.62 14.73
N THR A 164 -1.99 -15.56 13.79
CA THR A 164 -0.73 -16.24 13.46
C THR A 164 0.25 -15.25 12.81
N VAL A 165 -0.22 -14.49 11.82
CA VAL A 165 0.60 -13.48 11.15
C VAL A 165 1.00 -12.35 12.11
N GLY A 166 0.08 -11.85 12.93
CA GLY A 166 0.38 -10.85 13.95
C GLY A 166 1.45 -11.31 14.93
N ALA A 167 1.36 -12.56 15.41
CA ALA A 167 2.36 -13.13 16.30
C ALA A 167 3.72 -13.34 15.62
N SER A 168 3.74 -13.94 14.42
CA SER A 168 5.00 -14.28 13.72
C SER A 168 5.68 -13.05 13.12
N VAL A 169 4.93 -12.04 12.66
CA VAL A 169 5.47 -10.84 12.02
C VAL A 169 5.81 -9.78 13.06
N ALA A 170 4.82 -9.36 13.86
CA ALA A 170 4.98 -8.22 14.75
C ALA A 170 5.63 -8.60 16.09
N LEU A 171 5.17 -9.65 16.78
CA LEU A 171 5.72 -9.98 18.10
C LEU A 171 7.08 -10.66 18.00
N ALA A 172 7.24 -11.63 17.11
CA ALA A 172 8.49 -12.39 17.02
C ALA A 172 9.64 -11.55 16.43
N TYR A 173 9.37 -10.75 15.41
CA TYR A 173 10.40 -10.06 14.64
C TYR A 173 10.30 -8.53 14.63
N GLY A 174 9.31 -7.94 15.32
CA GLY A 174 9.15 -6.49 15.47
C GLY A 174 8.77 -5.75 14.18
N GLN A 175 8.27 -6.47 13.18
CA GLN A 175 7.85 -5.89 11.90
C GLN A 175 6.42 -5.30 12.00
N LYS A 176 5.93 -4.69 10.92
CA LYS A 176 4.57 -4.15 10.83
C LYS A 176 3.66 -5.12 10.07
N VAL A 177 2.38 -5.13 10.41
CA VAL A 177 1.38 -6.01 9.81
C VAL A 177 0.21 -5.22 9.24
N GLY A 178 -0.18 -5.54 8.01
CA GLY A 178 -1.40 -5.05 7.37
C GLY A 178 -2.62 -5.90 7.75
N ALA A 179 -3.73 -5.27 8.09
CA ALA A 179 -5.03 -5.90 8.30
C ALA A 179 -5.89 -5.73 7.04
N GLU A 180 -6.16 -6.81 6.32
CA GLU A 180 -6.85 -6.77 5.02
C GLU A 180 -8.32 -7.10 5.12
N THR A 181 -9.16 -6.23 4.54
CA THR A 181 -10.60 -6.43 4.38
C THR A 181 -11.00 -6.15 2.93
N ALA A 182 -12.23 -6.55 2.58
CA ALA A 182 -12.85 -6.18 1.30
C ALA A 182 -13.98 -5.18 1.61
N ASP A 183 -13.66 -3.88 1.59
CA ASP A 183 -14.61 -2.76 1.73
C ASP A 183 -15.58 -2.83 2.92
N ASP A 184 -15.16 -3.46 4.03
CA ASP A 184 -16.00 -3.64 5.22
C ASP A 184 -15.37 -3.00 6.46
N ILE A 185 -15.97 -1.88 6.91
CA ILE A 185 -15.53 -1.16 8.11
C ILE A 185 -15.66 -1.99 9.38
N ASN A 186 -16.68 -2.88 9.50
CA ASN A 186 -16.86 -3.68 10.69
C ASN A 186 -15.79 -4.76 10.77
N LEU A 187 -15.46 -5.38 9.66
CA LEU A 187 -14.35 -6.33 9.57
C LEU A 187 -13.01 -5.63 9.80
N ALA A 188 -12.79 -4.42 9.26
CA ALA A 188 -11.58 -3.63 9.51
C ALA A 188 -11.39 -3.38 11.02
N LYS A 189 -12.44 -2.94 11.71
CA LYS A 189 -12.44 -2.77 13.16
C LYS A 189 -12.18 -4.07 13.89
N GLN A 190 -12.85 -5.15 13.49
CA GLN A 190 -12.66 -6.47 14.11
C GLN A 190 -11.24 -6.99 13.98
N LEU A 191 -10.61 -6.87 12.79
CA LEU A 191 -9.22 -7.28 12.58
C LEU A 191 -8.24 -6.49 13.44
N ASN A 192 -8.42 -5.17 13.53
CA ASN A 192 -7.60 -4.34 14.41
C ASN A 192 -7.76 -4.73 15.88
N ILE A 193 -8.97 -5.06 16.31
CA ILE A 193 -9.22 -5.59 17.68
C ILE A 193 -8.50 -6.93 17.89
N MET A 194 -8.61 -7.86 16.94
CA MET A 194 -7.96 -9.17 17.01
C MET A 194 -6.43 -9.03 17.05
N LEU A 195 -5.85 -8.16 16.23
CA LEU A 195 -4.41 -7.90 16.26
C LEU A 195 -3.98 -7.24 17.57
N LYS A 196 -4.68 -6.20 18.04
CA LYS A 196 -4.34 -5.47 19.28
C LYS A 196 -4.53 -6.32 20.54
N LYS A 197 -5.69 -6.98 20.65
CA LYS A 197 -6.12 -7.63 21.90
C LYS A 197 -5.79 -9.11 21.96
N ASP A 198 -5.98 -9.84 20.85
CA ASP A 198 -5.78 -11.28 20.84
C ASP A 198 -4.32 -11.66 20.50
N ALA A 199 -3.72 -10.94 19.55
CA ALA A 199 -2.33 -11.14 19.15
C ALA A 199 -1.35 -10.18 19.87
N ASN A 200 -1.81 -9.25 20.72
CA ASN A 200 -1.00 -8.25 21.44
C ASN A 200 -0.07 -7.41 20.55
N VAL A 201 -0.45 -7.16 19.29
CA VAL A 201 0.32 -6.31 18.37
C VAL A 201 0.14 -4.85 18.78
N PRO A 202 1.23 -4.08 18.95
CA PRO A 202 1.13 -2.65 19.25
C PRO A 202 0.40 -1.89 18.12
N ALA A 203 -0.45 -0.93 18.46
CA ALA A 203 -1.23 -0.17 17.48
C ALA A 203 -0.36 0.55 16.43
N ASN A 204 0.83 1.01 16.81
CA ASN A 204 1.83 1.61 15.90
C ASN A 204 2.60 0.57 15.06
N SER A 205 2.21 -0.69 15.10
CA SER A 205 2.70 -1.76 14.25
C SER A 205 1.63 -2.33 13.32
N ILE A 206 0.44 -1.68 13.28
CA ILE A 206 -0.68 -2.10 12.44
C ILE A 206 -0.96 -1.03 11.40
N VAL A 207 -1.10 -1.44 10.14
CA VAL A 207 -1.67 -0.65 9.05
C VAL A 207 -2.95 -1.34 8.55
N MET A 208 -3.86 -0.60 7.93
CA MET A 208 -5.04 -1.19 7.30
C MET A 208 -4.84 -1.29 5.80
N ASN A 209 -5.31 -2.40 5.22
CA ASN A 209 -5.58 -2.57 3.81
C ASN A 209 -7.07 -2.86 3.69
N ILE A 210 -7.86 -1.87 3.36
CA ILE A 210 -9.32 -2.03 3.28
C ILE A 210 -9.80 -2.55 1.92
N GLY A 211 -8.86 -2.99 1.09
CA GLY A 211 -9.11 -3.23 -0.32
C GLY A 211 -9.02 -1.94 -1.12
N THR A 212 -9.04 -2.09 -2.42
CA THR A 212 -9.26 -1.00 -3.37
C THR A 212 -9.97 -1.59 -4.59
N ALA A 213 -10.41 -0.75 -5.52
CA ALA A 213 -10.98 -1.14 -6.79
C ALA A 213 -10.56 -0.11 -7.83
N ALA A 214 -10.28 -0.52 -9.06
CA ALA A 214 -10.09 0.43 -10.14
C ALA A 214 -11.32 1.33 -10.29
N VAL A 215 -11.12 2.62 -10.55
CA VAL A 215 -12.22 3.55 -10.78
C VAL A 215 -13.12 3.03 -11.91
N GLY A 216 -14.44 2.95 -11.67
CA GLY A 216 -15.41 2.31 -12.57
C GLY A 216 -15.75 0.86 -12.22
N TYR A 217 -15.03 0.24 -11.29
CA TYR A 217 -15.21 -1.15 -10.84
C TYR A 217 -15.74 -1.24 -9.40
N GLY A 218 -16.65 -0.37 -9.03
CA GLY A 218 -17.24 -0.37 -7.68
C GLY A 218 -16.44 0.48 -6.68
N PHE A 219 -15.61 1.40 -7.13
CA PHE A 219 -14.80 2.26 -6.26
C PHE A 219 -15.65 3.08 -5.27
N GLU A 220 -16.92 3.33 -5.56
CA GLU A 220 -17.87 4.00 -4.64
C GLU A 220 -18.02 3.27 -3.30
N TYR A 221 -17.88 1.95 -3.25
CA TYR A 221 -17.87 1.17 -2.01
C TYR A 221 -16.58 1.43 -1.21
N VAL A 222 -15.43 1.45 -1.88
CA VAL A 222 -14.13 1.80 -1.28
C VAL A 222 -14.17 3.21 -0.71
N ALA A 223 -14.63 4.19 -1.50
CA ALA A 223 -14.75 5.59 -1.07
C ALA A 223 -15.64 5.72 0.17
N SER A 224 -16.82 5.08 0.16
CA SER A 224 -17.72 5.09 1.31
C SER A 224 -17.08 4.48 2.56
N THR A 225 -16.31 3.40 2.40
CA THR A 225 -15.63 2.74 3.52
C THR A 225 -14.50 3.59 4.07
N LEU A 226 -13.70 4.21 3.21
CA LEU A 226 -12.64 5.16 3.59
C LEU A 226 -13.20 6.32 4.43
N ASP A 227 -14.24 7.00 3.91
CA ASP A 227 -14.89 8.13 4.60
C ASP A 227 -15.42 7.71 5.98
N ARG A 228 -16.09 6.57 6.06
CA ARG A 228 -16.66 6.08 7.32
C ARG A 228 -15.57 5.72 8.32
N ILE A 229 -14.47 5.11 7.90
CA ILE A 229 -13.32 4.82 8.75
C ILE A 229 -12.72 6.12 9.27
N ARG A 230 -12.46 7.09 8.40
CA ARG A 230 -11.89 8.37 8.80
C ARG A 230 -12.77 9.16 9.76
N LEU A 231 -14.08 9.21 9.51
CA LEU A 231 -15.02 9.86 10.42
C LEU A 231 -15.12 9.14 11.77
N ALA A 232 -15.13 7.82 11.79
CA ALA A 232 -15.12 7.07 13.05
C ALA A 232 -13.82 7.30 13.83
N ALA A 233 -12.67 7.24 13.16
CA ALA A 233 -11.35 7.45 13.77
C ALA A 233 -11.18 8.86 14.34
N LEU A 234 -11.58 9.87 13.60
CA LEU A 234 -11.33 11.28 13.92
C LEU A 234 -12.46 11.90 14.75
N ALA A 235 -13.71 11.84 14.26
CA ALA A 235 -14.83 12.51 14.91
C ALA A 235 -15.37 11.75 16.12
N GLN A 236 -15.35 10.42 16.09
CA GLN A 236 -15.80 9.57 17.19
C GLN A 236 -14.66 9.09 18.07
N SER A 237 -13.40 9.39 17.71
CA SER A 237 -12.20 8.94 18.42
C SER A 237 -12.14 7.42 18.62
N ASP A 238 -12.62 6.66 17.60
CA ASP A 238 -12.62 5.20 17.63
C ASP A 238 -11.19 4.67 17.45
N ASP A 239 -10.53 4.31 18.54
CA ASP A 239 -9.13 3.88 18.59
C ASP A 239 -8.87 2.53 17.89
N ASP A 240 -9.90 1.77 17.59
CA ASP A 240 -9.81 0.54 16.81
C ASP A 240 -9.81 0.81 15.29
N LEU A 241 -10.05 2.05 14.85
CA LEU A 241 -10.01 2.51 13.45
C LEU A 241 -8.96 3.61 13.18
N GLN A 242 -8.14 3.97 14.16
CA GLN A 242 -7.10 5.00 14.05
C GLN A 242 -5.79 4.52 13.39
N MET A 243 -5.77 3.36 12.75
CA MET A 243 -4.59 2.88 12.01
C MET A 243 -4.48 3.58 10.65
N PRO A 244 -3.25 3.85 10.18
CA PRO A 244 -3.05 4.36 8.82
C PRO A 244 -3.43 3.32 7.77
N ILE A 245 -3.81 3.79 6.58
CA ILE A 245 -4.26 2.96 5.45
C ILE A 245 -3.23 2.98 4.35
N ILE A 246 -2.84 1.79 3.87
CA ILE A 246 -2.04 1.61 2.64
C ILE A 246 -2.94 0.94 1.60
N ALA A 247 -3.14 1.58 0.45
CA ALA A 247 -3.97 1.08 -0.65
C ALA A 247 -3.10 0.53 -1.79
N PRO A 248 -3.19 -0.77 -2.13
CA PRO A 248 -2.43 -1.38 -3.22
C PRO A 248 -3.08 -1.12 -4.59
N VAL A 249 -3.07 0.14 -5.04
CA VAL A 249 -3.74 0.63 -6.25
C VAL A 249 -3.32 -0.13 -7.50
N SER A 250 -2.02 -0.39 -7.66
CA SER A 250 -1.47 -1.06 -8.84
C SER A 250 -2.07 -2.45 -9.07
N THR A 251 -2.32 -3.22 -8.00
CA THR A 251 -2.86 -4.57 -8.10
C THR A 251 -4.21 -4.60 -8.83
N ASP A 252 -5.08 -3.63 -8.52
CA ASP A 252 -6.43 -3.59 -9.10
C ASP A 252 -6.46 -2.86 -10.44
N THR A 253 -5.69 -1.78 -10.59
CA THR A 253 -5.68 -1.00 -11.84
C THR A 253 -5.02 -1.73 -13.00
N TRP A 254 -3.97 -2.51 -12.76
CA TRP A 254 -3.30 -3.32 -13.80
C TRP A 254 -3.94 -4.70 -14.00
N GLY A 255 -4.98 -5.02 -13.22
CA GLY A 255 -5.79 -6.24 -13.38
C GLY A 255 -7.01 -6.07 -14.28
N VAL A 256 -7.42 -4.84 -14.61
CA VAL A 256 -8.63 -4.58 -15.40
C VAL A 256 -8.33 -4.50 -16.90
N LYS A 257 -9.34 -4.84 -17.70
CA LYS A 257 -9.23 -4.90 -19.16
C LYS A 257 -8.88 -3.54 -19.78
N GLU A 258 -9.39 -2.45 -19.22
CA GLU A 258 -9.13 -1.08 -19.70
C GLU A 258 -7.64 -0.71 -19.64
N SER A 259 -6.91 -1.24 -18.69
CA SER A 259 -5.46 -0.99 -18.56
C SER A 259 -4.61 -1.96 -19.39
N THR A 260 -5.11 -3.17 -19.69
CA THR A 260 -4.30 -4.25 -20.26
C THR A 260 -4.63 -4.63 -21.70
N ALA A 261 -5.87 -4.36 -22.18
CA ALA A 261 -6.25 -4.68 -23.55
C ALA A 261 -5.49 -3.83 -24.57
N SER A 262 -4.96 -4.49 -25.60
CA SER A 262 -4.23 -3.81 -26.67
C SER A 262 -5.13 -2.90 -27.50
N GLU A 263 -4.55 -1.96 -28.21
CA GLU A 263 -5.24 -1.10 -29.19
C GLU A 263 -5.78 -1.90 -30.37
N ALA A 264 -5.18 -3.05 -30.68
CA ALA A 264 -5.65 -3.94 -31.72
C ALA A 264 -6.94 -4.68 -31.31
N ASP A 265 -7.07 -5.03 -30.04
CA ASP A 265 -8.26 -5.71 -29.49
C ASP A 265 -9.40 -4.73 -29.23
N GLU A 266 -9.09 -3.51 -28.77
CA GLU A 266 -10.08 -2.49 -28.42
C GLU A 266 -9.75 -1.12 -29.06
N PRO A 267 -9.80 -0.99 -30.39
CA PRO A 267 -9.37 0.22 -31.09
C PRO A 267 -10.19 1.47 -30.76
N ALA A 268 -11.42 1.30 -30.29
CA ALA A 268 -12.29 2.42 -29.88
C ALA A 268 -11.86 3.06 -28.55
N TRP A 269 -10.99 2.38 -27.77
CA TRP A 269 -10.56 2.87 -26.46
C TRP A 269 -9.31 3.73 -26.51
N GLY A 270 -8.67 3.87 -27.67
CA GLY A 270 -7.43 4.65 -27.85
C GLY A 270 -6.20 3.97 -27.27
N CYS A 271 -5.17 4.75 -27.00
CA CYS A 271 -3.88 4.25 -26.56
C CYS A 271 -3.94 3.51 -25.22
N GLN A 272 -3.48 2.26 -25.20
CA GLN A 272 -3.47 1.42 -23.99
C GLN A 272 -2.67 2.07 -22.86
N GLU A 273 -1.49 2.57 -23.15
CA GLU A 273 -0.61 3.19 -22.17
C GLU A 273 -1.26 4.40 -21.49
N GLU A 274 -1.88 5.28 -22.26
CA GLU A 274 -2.57 6.46 -21.73
C GLU A 274 -3.76 6.08 -20.84
N ARG A 275 -4.53 5.06 -21.23
CA ARG A 275 -5.65 4.54 -20.45
C ARG A 275 -5.17 3.98 -19.12
N ALA A 276 -4.12 3.17 -19.15
CA ALA A 276 -3.55 2.54 -17.95
C ALA A 276 -3.01 3.58 -16.97
N ILE A 277 -2.26 4.57 -17.46
CA ILE A 277 -1.77 5.70 -16.66
C ILE A 277 -2.96 6.46 -16.04
N ALA A 278 -3.96 6.82 -16.85
CA ALA A 278 -5.13 7.55 -16.37
C ALA A 278 -5.92 6.75 -15.31
N MET A 279 -6.07 5.45 -15.49
CA MET A 279 -6.72 4.55 -14.52
C MET A 279 -5.97 4.53 -13.20
N GLU A 280 -4.65 4.39 -13.23
CA GLU A 280 -3.82 4.34 -12.02
C GLU A 280 -3.83 5.70 -11.28
N ILE A 281 -3.69 6.83 -12.00
CA ILE A 281 -3.77 8.17 -11.43
C ILE A 281 -5.14 8.40 -10.77
N SER A 282 -6.22 8.12 -11.49
CA SER A 282 -7.58 8.36 -10.99
C SER A 282 -7.87 7.54 -9.74
N THR A 283 -7.47 6.27 -9.73
CA THR A 283 -7.68 5.38 -8.59
C THR A 283 -6.82 5.79 -7.40
N ALA A 284 -5.55 6.18 -7.62
CA ALA A 284 -4.66 6.64 -6.55
C ALA A 284 -5.17 7.96 -5.94
N ALA A 285 -5.55 8.95 -6.76
CA ALA A 285 -6.09 10.21 -6.29
C ALA A 285 -7.38 10.02 -5.48
N ALA A 286 -8.27 9.12 -5.93
CA ALA A 286 -9.50 8.82 -5.23
C ALA A 286 -9.24 8.12 -3.88
N ASN A 287 -8.31 7.18 -3.79
CA ASN A 287 -7.91 6.58 -2.51
C ASN A 287 -7.31 7.60 -1.54
N LEU A 288 -6.41 8.47 -2.03
CA LEU A 288 -5.77 9.50 -1.20
C LEU A 288 -6.79 10.51 -0.67
N THR A 289 -7.71 10.99 -1.51
CA THR A 289 -8.75 11.92 -1.10
C THR A 289 -9.78 11.29 -0.18
N GLY A 290 -10.02 9.98 -0.29
CA GLY A 290 -10.83 9.21 0.64
C GLY A 290 -10.16 8.93 1.98
N GLY A 291 -8.83 9.00 2.06
CA GLY A 291 -8.12 8.88 3.33
C GLY A 291 -7.00 7.84 3.40
N ALA A 292 -6.55 7.26 2.29
CA ALA A 292 -5.34 6.46 2.30
C ALA A 292 -4.13 7.33 2.68
N ASP A 293 -3.28 6.82 3.59
CA ASP A 293 -2.03 7.47 4.02
C ASP A 293 -0.88 7.11 3.09
N ALA A 294 -1.03 6.02 2.34
CA ALA A 294 -0.10 5.63 1.29
C ALA A 294 -0.81 4.85 0.19
N VAL A 295 -0.28 4.96 -1.02
CA VAL A 295 -0.71 4.18 -2.19
C VAL A 295 0.46 3.40 -2.76
N ILE A 296 0.22 2.19 -3.27
CA ILE A 296 1.20 1.41 -4.01
C ILE A 296 0.82 1.50 -5.49
N MET A 297 1.76 1.94 -6.31
CA MET A 297 1.59 2.22 -7.73
C MET A 297 2.70 1.55 -8.54
N ARG A 298 2.56 1.54 -9.86
CA ARG A 298 3.50 0.82 -10.74
C ARG A 298 4.13 1.73 -11.80
N HIS A 299 3.32 2.56 -12.47
CA HIS A 299 3.78 3.31 -13.65
C HIS A 299 4.53 4.59 -13.29
N PRO A 300 5.77 4.82 -13.83
CA PRO A 300 6.58 6.00 -13.49
C PRO A 300 5.85 7.34 -13.70
N ALA A 301 5.15 7.52 -14.83
CA ALA A 301 4.42 8.75 -15.12
C ALA A 301 3.22 8.97 -14.18
N ALA A 302 2.54 7.88 -13.78
CA ALA A 302 1.44 7.97 -12.81
C ALA A 302 1.96 8.36 -11.42
N ILE A 303 3.08 7.79 -10.99
CA ILE A 303 3.75 8.09 -9.72
C ILE A 303 4.18 9.56 -9.66
N ALA A 304 4.84 10.07 -10.70
CA ALA A 304 5.25 11.47 -10.79
C ALA A 304 4.05 12.42 -10.71
N THR A 305 2.95 12.08 -11.40
CA THR A 305 1.70 12.87 -11.37
C THR A 305 1.07 12.88 -9.98
N ILE A 306 0.99 11.75 -9.30
CA ILE A 306 0.44 11.66 -7.93
C ILE A 306 1.37 12.36 -6.92
N LYS A 307 2.69 12.33 -7.13
CA LYS A 307 3.63 13.12 -6.31
C LYS A 307 3.35 14.61 -6.41
N GLN A 308 3.14 15.12 -7.63
CA GLN A 308 2.75 16.51 -7.84
C GLN A 308 1.40 16.81 -7.17
N PHE A 309 0.38 15.95 -7.38
CA PHE A 309 -0.94 16.07 -6.75
C PHE A 309 -0.84 16.21 -5.23
N ILE A 310 -0.06 15.35 -4.56
CA ILE A 310 0.14 15.43 -3.11
C ILE A 310 0.82 16.76 -2.75
N SER A 311 1.87 17.16 -3.46
CA SER A 311 2.65 18.38 -3.15
C SER A 311 1.87 19.68 -3.31
N GLU A 312 0.82 19.69 -4.12
CA GLU A 312 -0.04 20.87 -4.32
C GLU A 312 -1.14 20.98 -3.26
N LEU A 313 -1.44 19.88 -2.54
CA LEU A 313 -2.53 19.82 -1.56
C LEU A 313 -2.06 19.81 -0.09
N VAL A 314 -0.76 19.62 0.16
CA VAL A 314 -0.20 19.54 1.54
C VAL A 314 0.81 20.66 1.82
#